data_ea0b36f2132d073d054fc9987d23748e
#
_entry.id   ea0b36f2132d073d054fc9987d23748e
#
_cell.length_a   1.000
_cell.length_b   1.000
_cell.length_c   1.000
_cell.angle_alpha   90.00
_cell.angle_beta   90.00
_cell.angle_gamma   90.00
#
_symmetry.space_group_name_H-M   'P 1'
#
loop_
_entity.id
_entity.type
_entity.pdbx_description
1 polymer ?
#
loop_
_entity_poly.entity_id
_entity_poly.type
_entity_poly.pdbx_seq_one_letter_code
_entity_poly.pdbx_strand_id
1 'polypeptide(L)'
;MLEPLPEPGLPALEGALNASGKRFAVVVSRFNAFITERLLLSAIDGLVRSGADKKDIELVRVPGAFEIPLAARKLAESGKYEAIICLGCLLRGDTAHYDVIVNEVTRGIGQSAQETGVPHAFGVLTCENLEQAIDRAGLKMGNKGFEAALAAVEMASLTAGIRRPASGAWKPTAGRQLSAGSKKQVPRFARNDKSETRNDKPTKSAKTNRK
;
A
#
# COMPACT_ATOMS: atom_id res chain seq x y z
N MET A 1 35.77 0.74 5.09
CA MET A 1 34.62 1.59 5.38
C MET A 1 34.44 2.49 4.17
N LEU A 2 33.30 2.40 3.48
CA LEU A 2 32.97 3.38 2.45
C LEU A 2 32.60 4.67 3.17
N GLU A 3 33.23 5.78 2.80
CA GLU A 3 32.84 7.09 3.28
C GLU A 3 31.38 7.36 2.88
N PRO A 4 30.54 7.92 3.76
CA PRO A 4 29.18 8.30 3.38
C PRO A 4 29.26 9.31 2.22
N LEU A 5 28.44 9.07 1.19
CA LEU A 5 28.32 10.03 0.09
C LEU A 5 27.94 11.40 0.65
N PRO A 6 28.53 12.50 0.14
CA PRO A 6 28.18 13.83 0.60
C PRO A 6 26.68 14.07 0.36
N GLU A 7 25.99 14.54 1.38
CA GLU A 7 24.60 14.98 1.29
C GLU A 7 24.45 15.94 0.11
N PRO A 8 23.42 15.82 -0.72
CA PRO A 8 23.24 16.68 -1.91
C PRO A 8 23.00 18.15 -1.61
N GLY A 9 23.08 18.58 -0.36
CA GLY A 9 22.90 19.98 0.07
C GLY A 9 21.48 20.54 -0.15
N LEU A 10 20.51 19.67 -0.51
CA LEU A 10 19.11 20.02 -0.67
C LEU A 10 18.36 19.76 0.64
N PRO A 11 17.47 20.66 1.10
CA PRO A 11 16.63 20.39 2.24
C PRO A 11 15.69 19.22 1.92
N ALA A 12 15.84 18.12 2.65
CA ALA A 12 14.94 16.96 2.58
C ALA A 12 13.86 17.06 3.64
N LEU A 13 12.61 16.71 3.28
CA LEU A 13 11.55 16.50 4.25
C LEU A 13 11.50 15.02 4.58
N GLU A 14 11.84 14.69 5.81
CA GLU A 14 11.88 13.32 6.31
C GLU A 14 10.93 13.13 7.48
N GLY A 15 10.44 11.90 7.68
CA GLY A 15 9.65 11.54 8.83
C GLY A 15 10.54 11.32 10.06
N ALA A 16 10.06 11.70 11.22
CA ALA A 16 10.71 11.41 12.49
C ALA A 16 10.13 10.14 13.13
N LEU A 17 10.98 9.34 13.77
CA LEU A 17 10.57 8.18 14.58
C LEU A 17 10.03 8.64 15.96
N ASN A 18 8.99 9.46 15.94
CA ASN A 18 8.33 9.97 17.13
C ASN A 18 6.82 9.73 17.07
N ALA A 19 6.34 8.81 17.90
CA ALA A 19 4.94 8.40 17.99
C ALA A 19 4.16 9.14 19.09
N SER A 20 4.79 10.04 19.86
CA SER A 20 4.14 10.74 20.99
C SER A 20 2.91 11.52 20.51
N GLY A 21 1.78 11.31 21.18
CA GLY A 21 0.52 11.98 20.87
C GLY A 21 -0.14 11.56 19.58
N LYS A 22 0.33 10.48 18.93
CA LYS A 22 -0.26 9.91 17.72
C LYS A 22 -0.99 8.61 18.05
N ARG A 23 -2.06 8.35 17.31
CA ARG A 23 -2.88 7.15 17.45
C ARG A 23 -2.65 6.19 16.28
N PHE A 24 -2.50 4.93 16.60
CA PHE A 24 -2.25 3.86 15.64
C PHE A 24 -3.28 2.76 15.77
N ALA A 25 -3.68 2.17 14.63
CA ALA A 25 -4.41 0.91 14.65
C ALA A 25 -3.54 -0.21 14.12
N VAL A 26 -3.60 -1.36 14.78
CA VAL A 26 -2.90 -2.57 14.37
C VAL A 26 -3.94 -3.61 13.97
N VAL A 27 -4.00 -3.93 12.69
CA VAL A 27 -4.88 -4.99 12.15
C VAL A 27 -4.07 -6.26 12.02
N VAL A 28 -4.46 -7.32 12.73
CA VAL A 28 -3.73 -8.58 12.76
C VAL A 28 -4.62 -9.77 12.41
N SER A 29 -4.15 -10.62 11.49
CA SER A 29 -4.79 -11.89 11.15
C SER A 29 -4.66 -12.91 12.29
N ARG A 30 -5.77 -13.60 12.60
CA ARG A 30 -5.77 -14.74 13.54
C ARG A 30 -5.20 -16.01 12.92
N PHE A 31 -5.28 -16.13 11.59
CA PHE A 31 -4.69 -17.27 10.88
C PHE A 31 -3.17 -17.22 10.98
N ASN A 32 -2.53 -18.37 11.15
CA ASN A 32 -1.11 -18.52 11.43
C ASN A 32 -0.65 -17.78 12.71
N ALA A 33 -1.44 -17.92 13.80
CA ALA A 33 -1.24 -17.20 15.07
C ALA A 33 0.16 -17.37 15.65
N PHE A 34 0.81 -18.53 15.49
CA PHE A 34 2.19 -18.76 15.91
C PHE A 34 3.17 -17.70 15.37
N ILE A 35 2.92 -17.19 14.17
CA ILE A 35 3.71 -16.15 13.51
C ILE A 35 3.13 -14.76 13.81
N THR A 36 1.81 -14.58 13.60
CA THR A 36 1.19 -13.25 13.65
C THR A 36 1.20 -12.63 15.05
N GLU A 37 1.14 -13.45 16.13
CA GLU A 37 1.29 -12.93 17.50
C GLU A 37 2.72 -12.41 17.78
N ARG A 38 3.76 -13.03 17.19
CA ARG A 38 5.12 -12.51 17.29
C ARG A 38 5.32 -11.20 16.54
N LEU A 39 4.69 -11.08 15.37
CA LEU A 39 4.67 -9.82 14.63
C LEU A 39 3.95 -8.73 15.43
N LEU A 40 2.80 -9.06 16.03
CA LEU A 40 2.01 -8.15 16.84
C LEU A 40 2.78 -7.63 18.06
N LEU A 41 3.38 -8.53 18.85
CA LEU A 41 4.15 -8.16 20.03
C LEU A 41 5.31 -7.21 19.67
N SER A 42 6.01 -7.51 18.58
CA SER A 42 7.12 -6.68 18.10
C SER A 42 6.64 -5.35 17.52
N ALA A 43 5.48 -5.30 16.87
CA ALA A 43 4.91 -4.04 16.39
C ALA A 43 4.53 -3.13 17.57
N ILE A 44 3.90 -3.68 18.62
CA ILE A 44 3.58 -2.92 19.83
C ILE A 44 4.86 -2.41 20.51
N ASP A 45 5.90 -3.25 20.62
CA ASP A 45 7.20 -2.85 21.17
C ASP A 45 7.81 -1.68 20.35
N GLY A 46 7.78 -1.77 19.02
CA GLY A 46 8.26 -0.71 18.14
C GLY A 46 7.51 0.62 18.32
N LEU A 47 6.18 0.58 18.43
CA LEU A 47 5.36 1.77 18.70
C LEU A 47 5.68 2.39 20.05
N VAL A 48 5.73 1.57 21.13
CA VAL A 48 5.99 2.05 22.48
C VAL A 48 7.41 2.62 22.62
N ARG A 49 8.42 1.98 22.03
CA ARG A 49 9.80 2.52 21.99
C ARG A 49 9.89 3.81 21.19
N SER A 50 9.03 4.01 20.21
CA SER A 50 8.93 5.27 19.47
C SER A 50 8.15 6.35 20.19
N GLY A 51 7.63 6.09 21.41
CA GLY A 51 6.93 7.03 22.28
C GLY A 51 5.41 7.00 22.21
N ALA A 52 4.79 5.97 21.59
CA ALA A 52 3.34 5.81 21.63
C ALA A 52 2.85 5.37 23.03
N ASP A 53 1.80 5.98 23.53
CA ASP A 53 1.08 5.46 24.69
C ASP A 53 0.25 4.23 24.28
N LYS A 54 0.24 3.20 25.14
CA LYS A 54 -0.56 1.98 24.86
C LYS A 54 -2.05 2.24 24.68
N LYS A 55 -2.60 3.27 25.34
CA LYS A 55 -4.00 3.70 25.19
C LYS A 55 -4.33 4.26 23.80
N ASP A 56 -3.31 4.69 23.07
CA ASP A 56 -3.40 5.25 21.72
C ASP A 56 -3.13 4.21 20.62
N ILE A 57 -3.00 2.93 21.02
CA ILE A 57 -2.84 1.80 20.12
C ILE A 57 -4.12 0.96 20.15
N GLU A 58 -4.87 0.94 19.05
CA GLU A 58 -6.05 0.09 18.89
C GLU A 58 -5.70 -1.20 18.18
N LEU A 59 -6.07 -2.34 18.78
CA LEU A 59 -5.83 -3.66 18.21
C LEU A 59 -7.12 -4.23 17.62
N VAL A 60 -7.07 -4.58 16.32
CA VAL A 60 -8.17 -5.19 15.58
C VAL A 60 -7.75 -6.55 15.06
N ARG A 61 -8.48 -7.61 15.47
CA ARG A 61 -8.21 -8.99 15.05
C ARG A 61 -9.19 -9.41 13.97
N VAL A 62 -8.66 -9.83 12.82
CA VAL A 62 -9.44 -10.32 11.67
C VAL A 62 -9.25 -11.83 11.47
N PRO A 63 -10.19 -12.54 10.84
CA PRO A 63 -10.09 -13.99 10.64
C PRO A 63 -8.84 -14.42 9.89
N GLY A 64 -8.56 -13.83 8.73
CA GLY A 64 -7.44 -14.15 7.86
C GLY A 64 -6.78 -12.91 7.28
N ALA A 65 -5.78 -13.12 6.45
CA ALA A 65 -5.08 -12.01 5.78
C ALA A 65 -5.99 -11.30 4.76
N PHE A 66 -6.92 -12.02 4.14
CA PHE A 66 -7.84 -11.50 3.13
C PHE A 66 -8.76 -10.38 3.69
N GLU A 67 -9.08 -10.41 4.97
CA GLU A 67 -9.93 -9.41 5.63
C GLU A 67 -9.17 -8.16 6.09
N ILE A 68 -7.83 -8.19 6.08
CA ILE A 68 -7.00 -7.04 6.50
C ILE A 68 -7.31 -5.76 5.71
N PRO A 69 -7.40 -5.77 4.36
CA PRO A 69 -7.60 -4.54 3.60
C PRO A 69 -8.92 -3.83 3.95
N LEU A 70 -10.00 -4.58 4.12
CA LEU A 70 -11.30 -4.01 4.48
C LEU A 70 -11.26 -3.39 5.88
N ALA A 71 -10.71 -4.09 6.87
CA ALA A 71 -10.60 -3.59 8.23
C ALA A 71 -9.70 -2.33 8.29
N ALA A 72 -8.55 -2.37 7.62
CA ALA A 72 -7.62 -1.25 7.54
C ALA A 72 -8.28 -0.02 6.91
N ARG A 73 -9.03 -0.20 5.81
CA ARG A 73 -9.77 0.87 5.16
C ARG A 73 -10.81 1.50 6.10
N LYS A 74 -11.61 0.70 6.79
CA LYS A 74 -12.63 1.21 7.72
C LYS A 74 -12.03 2.00 8.88
N LEU A 75 -10.87 1.55 9.39
CA LEU A 75 -10.13 2.28 10.42
C LEU A 75 -9.58 3.61 9.88
N ALA A 76 -9.02 3.62 8.69
CA ALA A 76 -8.51 4.83 8.07
C ALA A 76 -9.63 5.85 7.77
N GLU A 77 -10.77 5.41 7.24
CA GLU A 77 -11.95 6.23 6.99
C GLU A 77 -12.55 6.85 8.27
N SER A 78 -12.28 6.26 9.45
CA SER A 78 -12.75 6.81 10.72
C SER A 78 -12.07 8.14 11.12
N GLY A 79 -10.95 8.46 10.51
CA GLY A 79 -10.17 9.68 10.80
C GLY A 79 -9.53 9.73 12.19
N LYS A 80 -9.44 8.59 12.90
CA LYS A 80 -8.96 8.52 14.27
C LYS A 80 -7.46 8.20 14.40
N TYR A 81 -6.82 7.74 13.32
CA TYR A 81 -5.46 7.19 13.37
C TYR A 81 -4.56 7.89 12.37
N GLU A 82 -3.34 8.14 12.77
CA GLU A 82 -2.28 8.72 11.94
C GLU A 82 -1.65 7.69 11.01
N ALA A 83 -1.69 6.40 11.37
CA ALA A 83 -1.31 5.30 10.50
C ALA A 83 -1.96 3.98 10.93
N ILE A 84 -2.05 3.04 9.98
CA ILE A 84 -2.55 1.68 10.17
C ILE A 84 -1.41 0.69 9.96
N ILE A 85 -1.26 -0.29 10.83
CA ILE A 85 -0.28 -1.37 10.70
C ILE A 85 -1.02 -2.66 10.35
N CYS A 86 -0.66 -3.29 9.24
CA CYS A 86 -1.30 -4.50 8.73
C CYS A 86 -0.39 -5.70 8.95
N LEU A 87 -0.80 -6.65 9.79
CA LEU A 87 -0.01 -7.82 10.17
C LEU A 87 -0.70 -9.11 9.75
N GLY A 88 0.03 -9.96 9.05
CA GLY A 88 -0.46 -11.26 8.58
C GLY A 88 0.67 -12.19 8.22
N CYS A 89 0.32 -13.44 7.92
CA CYS A 89 1.28 -14.41 7.42
C CYS A 89 0.61 -15.33 6.40
N LEU A 90 1.11 -15.30 5.18
CA LEU A 90 0.70 -16.15 4.08
C LEU A 90 1.83 -17.15 3.79
N LEU A 91 1.51 -18.43 3.85
CA LEU A 91 2.43 -19.52 3.52
C LEU A 91 1.96 -20.18 2.23
N ARG A 92 2.89 -20.44 1.31
CA ARG A 92 2.57 -21.11 0.07
C ARG A 92 2.16 -22.55 0.35
N GLY A 93 1.01 -22.95 -0.18
CA GLY A 93 0.54 -24.31 -0.24
C GLY A 93 0.62 -24.86 -1.67
N ASP A 94 0.03 -26.03 -1.88
CA ASP A 94 0.09 -26.78 -3.14
C ASP A 94 -0.79 -26.20 -4.26
N THR A 95 -1.62 -25.22 -3.94
CA THR A 95 -2.60 -24.66 -4.89
C THR A 95 -2.30 -23.21 -5.22
N ALA A 96 -2.87 -22.71 -6.33
CA ALA A 96 -2.78 -21.31 -6.74
C ALA A 96 -3.48 -20.33 -5.76
N HIS A 97 -4.15 -20.81 -4.73
CA HIS A 97 -4.85 -20.00 -3.74
C HIS A 97 -3.92 -18.97 -3.08
N TYR A 98 -2.68 -19.33 -2.80
CA TYR A 98 -1.67 -18.42 -2.24
C TYR A 98 -1.50 -17.17 -3.11
N ASP A 99 -1.28 -17.35 -4.42
CA ASP A 99 -1.01 -16.21 -5.32
C ASP A 99 -2.22 -15.27 -5.42
N VAL A 100 -3.44 -15.83 -5.43
CA VAL A 100 -4.67 -15.03 -5.43
C VAL A 100 -4.78 -14.18 -4.16
N ILE A 101 -4.56 -14.78 -2.98
CA ILE A 101 -4.66 -14.07 -1.71
C ILE A 101 -3.55 -13.03 -1.56
N VAL A 102 -2.30 -13.36 -1.89
CA VAL A 102 -1.17 -12.40 -1.83
C VAL A 102 -1.46 -11.16 -2.67
N ASN A 103 -1.89 -11.36 -3.92
CA ASN A 103 -2.18 -10.25 -4.82
C ASN A 103 -3.29 -9.34 -4.30
N GLU A 104 -4.40 -9.91 -3.84
CA GLU A 104 -5.54 -9.13 -3.36
C GLU A 104 -5.25 -8.41 -2.05
N VAL A 105 -4.55 -9.05 -1.11
CA VAL A 105 -4.17 -8.43 0.16
C VAL A 105 -3.22 -7.27 -0.07
N THR A 106 -2.16 -7.46 -0.87
CA THR A 106 -1.17 -6.43 -1.17
C THR A 106 -1.79 -5.25 -1.90
N ARG A 107 -2.57 -5.54 -2.96
CA ARG A 107 -3.28 -4.53 -3.72
C ARG A 107 -4.26 -3.75 -2.84
N GLY A 108 -5.07 -4.46 -2.04
CA GLY A 108 -6.11 -3.84 -1.22
C GLY A 108 -5.55 -2.94 -0.12
N ILE A 109 -4.44 -3.32 0.54
CA ILE A 109 -3.76 -2.48 1.54
C ILE A 109 -3.19 -1.22 0.87
N GLY A 110 -2.49 -1.37 -0.26
CA GLY A 110 -1.92 -0.24 -1.00
C GLY A 110 -2.99 0.71 -1.53
N GLN A 111 -4.07 0.20 -2.09
CA GLN A 111 -5.20 0.98 -2.58
C GLN A 111 -5.87 1.76 -1.43
N SER A 112 -6.11 1.10 -0.29
CA SER A 112 -6.68 1.76 0.89
C SER A 112 -5.83 2.95 1.34
N ALA A 113 -4.51 2.78 1.42
CA ALA A 113 -3.59 3.86 1.80
C ALA A 113 -3.67 5.05 0.84
N GLN A 114 -3.67 4.79 -0.48
CA GLN A 114 -3.73 5.84 -1.50
C GLN A 114 -5.06 6.59 -1.50
N GLU A 115 -6.18 5.88 -1.37
CA GLU A 115 -7.51 6.48 -1.43
C GLU A 115 -7.87 7.25 -0.15
N THR A 116 -7.40 6.79 1.02
CA THR A 116 -7.67 7.45 2.30
C THR A 116 -6.66 8.51 2.68
N GLY A 117 -5.46 8.47 2.08
CA GLY A 117 -4.34 9.33 2.45
C GLY A 117 -3.79 9.06 3.86
N VAL A 118 -4.18 7.94 4.49
CA VAL A 118 -3.64 7.47 5.76
C VAL A 118 -2.57 6.42 5.48
N PRO A 119 -1.36 6.53 6.01
CA PRO A 119 -0.31 5.53 5.82
C PRO A 119 -0.74 4.15 6.31
N HIS A 120 -0.50 3.11 5.48
CA HIS A 120 -0.66 1.71 5.85
C HIS A 120 0.69 1.03 5.80
N ALA A 121 1.20 0.60 6.95
CA ALA A 121 2.45 -0.14 7.02
C ALA A 121 2.22 -1.63 6.77
N PHE A 122 2.97 -2.19 5.83
CA PHE A 122 2.82 -3.56 5.36
C PHE A 122 3.71 -4.52 6.15
N GLY A 123 3.13 -5.23 7.11
CA GLY A 123 3.77 -6.28 7.90
C GLY A 123 3.17 -7.67 7.62
N VAL A 124 2.62 -7.88 6.41
CA VAL A 124 2.11 -9.19 5.98
C VAL A 124 3.24 -10.00 5.36
N LEU A 125 3.58 -11.11 6.00
CA LEU A 125 4.58 -12.05 5.47
C LEU A 125 4.01 -12.86 4.31
N THR A 126 4.79 -12.98 3.24
CA THR A 126 4.51 -13.81 2.07
C THR A 126 5.68 -14.76 1.89
N CYS A 127 5.55 -15.98 2.39
CA CYS A 127 6.66 -16.93 2.52
C CYS A 127 6.36 -18.23 1.77
N GLU A 128 7.42 -18.84 1.21
CA GLU A 128 7.33 -20.13 0.55
C GLU A 128 7.15 -21.28 1.56
N ASN A 129 7.68 -21.10 2.78
CA ASN A 129 7.64 -22.13 3.82
C ASN A 129 7.62 -21.50 5.23
N LEU A 130 7.42 -22.36 6.22
CA LEU A 130 7.35 -21.96 7.63
C LEU A 130 8.67 -21.40 8.17
N GLU A 131 9.81 -21.93 7.72
CA GLU A 131 11.13 -21.49 8.17
C GLU A 131 11.36 -20.01 7.83
N GLN A 132 11.04 -19.61 6.60
CA GLN A 132 11.08 -18.21 6.19
C GLN A 132 10.19 -17.32 7.06
N ALA A 133 9.00 -17.79 7.40
CA ALA A 133 8.07 -17.02 8.23
C ALA A 133 8.60 -16.85 9.66
N ILE A 134 9.19 -17.90 10.24
CA ILE A 134 9.80 -17.86 11.57
C ILE A 134 10.99 -16.89 11.59
N ASP A 135 11.86 -16.95 10.57
CA ASP A 135 13.02 -16.04 10.46
C ASP A 135 12.59 -14.57 10.42
N ARG A 136 11.52 -14.26 9.68
CA ARG A 136 10.97 -12.90 9.54
C ARG A 136 10.12 -12.46 10.74
N ALA A 137 9.71 -13.40 11.59
CA ALA A 137 9.00 -13.12 12.82
C ALA A 137 9.93 -12.96 14.05
N GLY A 138 11.24 -12.84 13.82
CA GLY A 138 12.20 -12.45 14.85
C GLY A 138 13.23 -13.50 15.26
N LEU A 139 13.33 -14.63 14.50
CA LEU A 139 14.35 -15.64 14.86
C LEU A 139 15.74 -15.22 14.37
N LYS A 140 15.90 -14.85 13.09
CA LYS A 140 17.21 -14.63 12.48
C LYS A 140 17.36 -13.28 11.78
N MET A 141 16.32 -12.83 11.07
CA MET A 141 16.38 -11.70 10.14
C MET A 141 15.61 -10.46 10.63
N GLY A 142 15.59 -10.22 11.94
CA GLY A 142 14.76 -9.16 12.53
C GLY A 142 13.28 -9.54 12.59
N ASN A 143 12.40 -8.57 12.87
CA ASN A 143 10.96 -8.82 12.97
C ASN A 143 10.20 -7.82 12.09
N LYS A 144 9.45 -8.33 11.12
CA LYS A 144 8.68 -7.51 10.18
C LYS A 144 7.53 -6.73 10.81
N GLY A 145 7.03 -7.15 11.97
CA GLY A 145 6.08 -6.36 12.75
C GLY A 145 6.72 -5.10 13.33
N PHE A 146 7.94 -5.23 13.88
CA PHE A 146 8.71 -4.10 14.38
C PHE A 146 9.05 -3.10 13.26
N GLU A 147 9.53 -3.60 12.12
CA GLU A 147 9.85 -2.76 10.96
C GLU A 147 8.61 -2.03 10.43
N ALA A 148 7.47 -2.71 10.36
CA ALA A 148 6.20 -2.10 9.96
C ALA A 148 5.76 -1.00 10.94
N ALA A 149 5.98 -1.19 12.24
CA ALA A 149 5.69 -0.17 13.25
C ALA A 149 6.55 1.09 13.05
N LEU A 150 7.86 0.93 12.84
CA LEU A 150 8.74 2.06 12.57
C LEU A 150 8.35 2.80 11.29
N ALA A 151 8.05 2.07 10.21
CA ALA A 151 7.58 2.66 8.97
C ALA A 151 6.24 3.43 9.16
N ALA A 152 5.31 2.90 9.97
CA ALA A 152 4.07 3.60 10.32
C ALA A 152 4.33 4.91 11.05
N VAL A 153 5.23 4.91 12.02
CA VAL A 153 5.59 6.12 12.81
C VAL A 153 6.23 7.18 11.92
N GLU A 154 7.19 6.77 11.11
CA GLU A 154 7.89 7.65 10.17
C GLU A 154 6.93 8.27 9.15
N MET A 155 6.10 7.45 8.52
CA MET A 155 5.11 7.92 7.53
C MET A 155 4.01 8.79 8.15
N ALA A 156 3.57 8.51 9.38
CA ALA A 156 2.64 9.39 10.09
C ALA A 156 3.25 10.77 10.35
N SER A 157 4.54 10.82 10.70
CA SER A 157 5.27 12.07 10.89
C SER A 157 5.46 12.83 9.57
N LEU A 158 5.89 12.14 8.51
CA LEU A 158 6.13 12.70 7.19
C LEU A 158 4.85 13.30 6.59
N THR A 159 3.74 12.55 6.60
CA THR A 159 2.47 13.03 6.05
C THR A 159 1.92 14.23 6.80
N ALA A 160 2.11 14.29 8.12
CA ALA A 160 1.77 15.48 8.91
C ALA A 160 2.64 16.71 8.52
N GLY A 161 3.92 16.49 8.22
CA GLY A 161 4.84 17.52 7.72
C GLY A 161 4.45 18.05 6.34
N ILE A 162 4.06 17.17 5.43
CA ILE A 162 3.59 17.53 4.07
C ILE A 162 2.29 18.36 4.13
N ARG A 163 1.37 18.02 5.05
CA ARG A 163 0.08 18.73 5.21
C ARG A 163 0.22 20.10 5.85
N ARG A 164 1.29 20.35 6.62
CA ARG A 164 1.56 21.68 7.16
C ARG A 164 2.12 22.54 6.03
N PRO A 165 1.48 23.68 5.64
CA PRO A 165 2.15 24.63 4.78
C PRO A 165 3.43 25.06 5.52
N ALA A 166 4.57 24.94 4.84
CA ALA A 166 5.79 25.53 5.36
C ALA A 166 5.47 26.95 5.79
N SER A 167 5.79 27.31 7.04
CA SER A 167 5.67 28.69 7.55
C SER A 167 6.76 29.55 6.89
N GLY A 168 6.60 29.79 5.65
CA GLY A 168 7.45 30.50 4.70
C GLY A 168 6.79 30.24 3.36
N ALA A 169 5.63 30.92 3.13
CA ALA A 169 4.80 30.70 1.98
C ALA A 169 5.64 30.72 0.71
N TRP A 170 5.77 29.56 0.06
CA TRP A 170 5.93 29.57 -1.37
C TRP A 170 4.75 30.35 -1.94
N LYS A 171 4.96 31.64 -2.19
CA LYS A 171 4.05 32.42 -3.02
C LYS A 171 4.28 31.97 -4.44
N PRO A 172 3.30 31.37 -5.11
CA PRO A 172 3.42 31.14 -6.54
C PRO A 172 3.74 32.52 -7.12
N THR A 173 4.89 32.63 -7.77
CA THR A 173 5.19 33.79 -8.62
C THR A 173 3.95 33.93 -9.51
N ALA A 174 3.28 35.08 -9.38
CA ALA A 174 2.06 35.39 -10.13
C ALA A 174 2.30 34.98 -11.57
N GLY A 175 1.58 33.94 -12.01
CA GLY A 175 1.73 33.40 -13.34
C GLY A 175 1.63 34.56 -14.31
N ARG A 176 2.65 34.68 -15.16
CA ARG A 176 2.57 35.52 -16.37
C ARG A 176 1.19 35.25 -16.96
N GLN A 177 0.29 36.21 -16.83
CA GLN A 177 -0.98 36.19 -17.57
C GLN A 177 -0.62 36.04 -19.02
N LEU A 178 -0.77 34.83 -19.55
CA LEU A 178 -0.81 34.61 -20.98
C LEU A 178 -2.02 35.40 -21.47
N SER A 179 -1.76 36.54 -22.06
CA SER A 179 -2.76 37.33 -22.78
C SER A 179 -3.56 36.39 -23.68
N ALA A 180 -4.88 36.48 -23.59
CA ALA A 180 -5.80 35.78 -24.46
C ALA A 180 -5.55 36.26 -25.92
N GLY A 181 -4.66 35.56 -26.62
CA GLY A 181 -4.29 35.80 -28.00
C GLY A 181 -4.41 34.51 -28.80
N SER A 182 -5.39 34.51 -29.69
CA SER A 182 -5.61 33.62 -30.84
C SER A 182 -5.88 32.14 -30.53
N LYS A 183 -7.14 31.76 -30.72
CA LYS A 183 -7.59 30.38 -30.94
C LYS A 183 -6.81 29.78 -32.16
N LYS A 184 -5.73 29.05 -31.88
CA LYS A 184 -5.18 28.12 -32.87
C LYS A 184 -6.06 26.90 -32.89
N GLN A 185 -6.77 26.69 -33.99
CA GLN A 185 -7.50 25.44 -34.24
C GLN A 185 -6.54 24.27 -34.19
N VAL A 186 -6.84 23.32 -33.35
CA VAL A 186 -6.18 22.01 -33.33
C VAL A 186 -6.61 21.26 -34.61
N PRO A 187 -5.69 20.74 -35.45
CA PRO A 187 -6.07 19.95 -36.61
C PRO A 187 -6.83 18.70 -36.15
N ARG A 188 -8.04 18.49 -36.70
CA ARG A 188 -8.76 17.23 -36.61
C ARG A 188 -7.97 16.17 -37.37
N PHE A 189 -7.44 15.18 -36.65
CA PHE A 189 -6.98 13.95 -37.30
C PHE A 189 -8.17 13.29 -37.98
N ALA A 190 -8.12 13.18 -39.30
CA ALA A 190 -9.09 12.45 -40.09
C ALA A 190 -9.04 10.96 -39.72
N ARG A 191 -10.14 10.44 -39.23
CA ARG A 191 -10.35 9.00 -39.11
C ARG A 191 -10.53 8.45 -40.52
N ASN A 192 -9.59 7.62 -40.96
CA ASN A 192 -9.77 6.78 -42.15
C ASN A 192 -10.63 5.55 -41.75
N ASP A 193 -11.94 5.71 -41.83
CA ASP A 193 -12.86 4.57 -41.83
C ASP A 193 -13.00 4.12 -43.31
N LYS A 194 -12.15 3.19 -43.71
CA LYS A 194 -12.43 2.34 -44.88
C LYS A 194 -13.09 1.06 -44.37
N SER A 195 -14.41 1.04 -44.42
CA SER A 195 -15.22 -0.16 -44.33
C SER A 195 -15.04 -0.98 -45.59
N GLU A 196 -14.27 -2.05 -45.55
CA GLU A 196 -14.31 -3.13 -46.55
C GLU A 196 -15.52 -4.00 -46.32
N THR A 197 -16.51 -3.82 -47.15
CA THR A 197 -17.65 -4.75 -47.30
C THR A 197 -17.15 -6.04 -47.93
N ARG A 198 -17.03 -7.10 -47.15
CA ARG A 198 -16.90 -8.47 -47.64
C ARG A 198 -18.27 -9.02 -48.00
N ASN A 199 -18.46 -9.20 -49.29
CA ASN A 199 -19.54 -9.99 -49.90
C ASN A 199 -19.29 -11.47 -49.61
N ASP A 200 -20.04 -12.08 -48.72
CA ASP A 200 -20.13 -13.52 -48.62
C ASP A 200 -21.34 -14.02 -49.40
N LYS A 201 -21.06 -14.67 -50.54
CA LYS A 201 -22.03 -15.46 -51.29
C LYS A 201 -22.23 -16.80 -50.57
N PRO A 202 -23.46 -17.32 -50.52
CA PRO A 202 -23.74 -18.64 -49.93
C PRO A 202 -23.41 -19.76 -50.95
N THR A 203 -22.56 -20.70 -50.56
CA THR A 203 -22.35 -21.93 -51.29
C THR A 203 -23.32 -23.01 -50.79
N LYS A 204 -24.00 -23.60 -51.76
CA LYS A 204 -24.99 -24.63 -51.66
C LYS A 204 -24.43 -25.97 -51.14
N SER A 205 -25.25 -26.60 -50.32
CA SER A 205 -25.54 -28.03 -50.19
C SER A 205 -24.76 -29.02 -51.03
N ALA A 206 -24.15 -30.03 -50.39
CA ALA A 206 -24.08 -31.37 -50.95
C ALA A 206 -24.31 -32.39 -49.80
N LYS A 207 -25.45 -33.09 -49.91
CA LYS A 207 -25.76 -34.36 -49.25
C LYS A 207 -24.92 -35.45 -49.89
N THR A 208 -24.41 -36.38 -49.09
CA THR A 208 -24.21 -37.81 -49.45
C THR A 208 -23.78 -38.52 -48.17
N ASN A 209 -24.50 -39.32 -47.56
CA ASN A 209 -24.99 -40.68 -47.61
C ASN A 209 -23.90 -41.79 -47.47
N ARG A 210 -24.10 -42.71 -46.47
CA ARG A 210 -23.62 -44.08 -46.31
C ARG A 210 -22.14 -44.28 -45.86
N LYS A 211 -21.87 -45.04 -44.82
CA LYS A 211 -22.37 -46.33 -44.27
C LYS A 211 -22.04 -46.36 -42.77
#